data_69efa10618c396bd578ca458356f77f3
#
_entry.id   69efa10618c396bd578ca458356f77f3
#
_cell.length_a   1.000
_cell.length_b   1.000
_cell.length_c   1.000
_cell.angle_alpha   90.00
_cell.angle_beta   90.00
_cell.angle_gamma   90.00
#
_symmetry.space_group_name_H-M   'P 1'
#
loop_
_entity.id
_entity.type
_entity.pdbx_description
1 polymer ?
#
loop_
_entity_poly.entity_id
_entity_poly.type
_entity_poly.pdbx_seq_one_letter_code
_entity_poly.pdbx_strand_id
1 'polypeptide(L)'
;MANRVLGIEIGENLTRVVEIDYKAKNPKIYNMFGFPTPPGMINDGVVQPDGMFRSILYSKLKEKKISTKKAVFVLNSARIASRDIELPLVKEKQLKEMIAMNASDYFPVDLSQYKLVHQIIEKIDRPEEKKLRLSVIAVPNDLILSYGALAADCRLQLVALDYSGNAIKQLMRREIPGDVKVTVKVDEASTTLTVMDGSMVKLQRNVNYGLADAIEEIQDSELFGEYLSFTDAVDVARRKTCLAIRPDGTVPDEPAGGGMDPMGHEIDSERFKKLRLNVSYSLSNLISSLGRVIDYYQSRNSDTPIDRIFLIGLGADFSGLSKLLTNELNVKVVPLQQFDGIHVAKSINLAEAKLAEYFNCVGCSLSPLDILDSKKNKGIGAPIMAGTAAGAMPHGGAQAGMQGNPPVGPDGKPLPVPAGEEAEKPVSFAVQLLIFGLCVVVAV
;
A
#
# COMPACT_ATOMS: atom_id res chain seq x y z
N MET A 1 31.58 -0.54 6.52
CA MET A 1 30.59 0.45 6.06
C MET A 1 29.21 -0.08 6.39
N ALA A 2 28.31 0.76 6.91
CA ALA A 2 26.93 0.36 7.19
C ALA A 2 26.27 -0.13 5.89
N ASN A 3 25.53 -1.24 5.95
CA ASN A 3 24.82 -1.78 4.77
C ASN A 3 23.50 -1.00 4.60
N ARG A 4 23.55 0.14 3.94
CA ARG A 4 22.40 1.03 3.73
C ARG A 4 21.56 0.59 2.56
N VAL A 5 20.27 0.84 2.67
CA VAL A 5 19.28 0.68 1.60
C VAL A 5 18.37 1.90 1.52
N LEU A 6 17.72 2.05 0.38
CA LEU A 6 16.56 2.91 0.19
C LEU A 6 15.32 2.05 0.42
N GLY A 7 14.53 2.33 1.45
CA GLY A 7 13.16 1.84 1.60
C GLY A 7 12.24 2.76 0.79
N ILE A 8 11.55 2.24 -0.21
CA ILE A 8 10.74 3.04 -1.14
C ILE A 8 9.30 2.52 -1.15
N GLU A 9 8.36 3.39 -0.87
CA GLU A 9 6.92 3.16 -1.02
C GLU A 9 6.38 4.13 -2.07
N ILE A 10 5.72 3.59 -3.10
CA ILE A 10 5.11 4.38 -4.16
C ILE A 10 3.60 4.33 -3.95
N GLY A 11 3.03 5.45 -3.52
CA GLY A 11 1.58 5.66 -3.45
C GLY A 11 1.05 6.29 -4.74
N GLU A 12 -0.26 6.44 -4.83
CA GLU A 12 -0.90 7.03 -6.02
C GLU A 12 -0.50 8.49 -6.25
N ASN A 13 -0.43 9.29 -5.17
CA ASN A 13 -0.10 10.72 -5.25
C ASN A 13 1.27 11.05 -4.62
N LEU A 14 1.75 10.21 -3.69
CA LEU A 14 3.01 10.46 -2.96
C LEU A 14 3.93 9.24 -2.98
N THR A 15 5.16 9.46 -3.40
CA THR A 15 6.27 8.50 -3.22
C THR A 15 7.10 8.90 -2.01
N ARG A 16 7.39 7.93 -1.15
CA ARG A 16 8.19 8.11 0.07
C ARG A 16 9.47 7.29 0.01
N VAL A 17 10.57 7.89 0.44
CA VAL A 17 11.90 7.27 0.41
C VAL A 17 12.60 7.50 1.74
N VAL A 18 13.20 6.44 2.28
CA VAL A 18 14.04 6.49 3.49
C VAL A 18 15.38 5.83 3.19
N GLU A 19 16.49 6.50 3.49
CA GLU A 19 17.80 5.88 3.54
C GLU A 19 18.09 5.38 4.95
N ILE A 20 18.26 4.07 5.13
CA ILE A 20 18.32 3.42 6.44
C ILE A 20 19.27 2.22 6.43
N ASP A 21 19.74 1.81 7.61
CA ASP A 21 20.51 0.57 7.79
C ASP A 21 19.66 -0.67 7.51
N TYR A 22 20.19 -1.58 6.66
CA TYR A 22 19.49 -2.79 6.23
C TYR A 22 19.70 -3.95 7.22
N LYS A 23 18.61 -4.54 7.70
CA LYS A 23 18.58 -5.68 8.63
C LYS A 23 19.43 -5.44 9.89
N ALA A 24 19.51 -4.20 10.34
CA ALA A 24 20.27 -3.84 11.53
C ALA A 24 19.45 -4.06 12.80
N LYS A 25 20.13 -4.51 13.87
CA LYS A 25 19.51 -4.62 15.21
C LYS A 25 19.12 -3.24 15.75
N ASN A 26 19.97 -2.24 15.56
CA ASN A 26 19.73 -0.85 15.95
C ASN A 26 19.86 0.02 14.69
N PRO A 27 18.80 0.10 13.84
CA PRO A 27 18.88 0.81 12.59
C PRO A 27 18.91 2.31 12.78
N LYS A 28 19.57 3.00 11.83
CA LYS A 28 19.62 4.45 11.79
C LYS A 28 19.07 4.94 10.45
N ILE A 29 18.17 5.92 10.52
CA ILE A 29 17.69 6.69 9.38
C ILE A 29 18.70 7.81 9.10
N TYR A 30 19.16 7.90 7.85
CA TYR A 30 20.13 8.89 7.39
C TYR A 30 19.51 10.01 6.60
N ASN A 31 18.51 9.67 5.79
CA ASN A 31 17.72 10.59 4.99
C ASN A 31 16.28 10.10 4.88
N MET A 32 15.36 11.03 4.74
CA MET A 32 13.96 10.75 4.42
C MET A 32 13.38 11.93 3.63
N PHE A 33 12.56 11.62 2.64
CA PHE A 33 11.88 12.61 1.81
C PHE A 33 10.72 11.97 1.05
N GLY A 34 9.73 12.80 0.71
CA GLY A 34 8.65 12.45 -0.19
C GLY A 34 8.66 13.36 -1.42
N PHE A 35 7.98 12.92 -2.45
CA PHE A 35 7.73 13.71 -3.66
C PHE A 35 6.44 13.22 -4.34
N PRO A 36 5.78 14.09 -5.14
CA PRO A 36 4.59 13.70 -5.89
C PRO A 36 4.88 12.52 -6.82
N THR A 37 4.01 11.52 -6.80
CA THR A 37 4.02 10.43 -7.79
C THR A 37 3.39 10.95 -9.08
N PRO A 38 3.99 10.70 -10.26
CA PRO A 38 3.36 11.04 -11.53
C PRO A 38 1.97 10.39 -11.66
N PRO A 39 0.97 11.12 -12.18
CA PRO A 39 -0.37 10.58 -12.38
C PRO A 39 -0.36 9.30 -13.23
N GLY A 40 -1.12 8.29 -12.83
CA GLY A 40 -1.20 7.00 -13.53
C GLY A 40 0.01 6.09 -13.36
N MET A 41 0.98 6.47 -12.53
CA MET A 41 2.16 5.64 -12.23
C MET A 41 1.81 4.31 -11.57
N ILE A 42 0.79 4.29 -10.75
CA ILE A 42 0.29 3.09 -10.04
C ILE A 42 -1.13 2.79 -10.51
N ASN A 43 -1.36 1.53 -10.86
CA ASN A 43 -2.69 1.01 -11.16
C ASN A 43 -2.88 -0.33 -10.43
N ASP A 44 -3.76 -0.37 -9.44
CA ASP A 44 -3.99 -1.54 -8.58
C ASP A 44 -2.68 -2.14 -8.02
N GLY A 45 -1.77 -1.27 -7.60
CA GLY A 45 -0.44 -1.59 -7.07
C GLY A 45 0.61 -1.91 -8.13
N VAL A 46 0.25 -2.11 -9.40
CA VAL A 46 1.20 -2.36 -10.50
C VAL A 46 1.80 -1.04 -10.95
N VAL A 47 3.13 -1.00 -10.99
CA VAL A 47 3.86 0.16 -11.50
C VAL A 47 3.77 0.20 -13.02
N GLN A 48 3.29 1.31 -13.55
CA GLN A 48 3.28 1.56 -14.99
C GLN A 48 4.63 2.12 -15.46
N PRO A 49 5.08 1.79 -16.68
CA PRO A 49 6.30 2.34 -17.21
C PRO A 49 6.19 3.87 -17.36
N ASP A 50 7.01 4.61 -16.60
CA ASP A 50 7.06 6.06 -16.69
C ASP A 50 8.51 6.58 -16.56
N GLY A 51 9.05 7.11 -17.64
CA GLY A 51 10.39 7.73 -17.65
C GLY A 51 10.48 8.99 -16.77
N MET A 52 9.36 9.65 -16.48
CA MET A 52 9.30 10.84 -15.62
C MET A 52 9.65 10.47 -14.17
N PHE A 53 9.11 9.36 -13.65
CA PHE A 53 9.38 8.89 -12.29
C PHE A 53 10.89 8.71 -12.05
N ARG A 54 11.59 8.04 -12.98
CA ARG A 54 13.03 7.88 -12.92
C ARG A 54 13.77 9.21 -12.80
N SER A 55 13.38 10.19 -13.61
CA SER A 55 14.00 11.52 -13.63
C SER A 55 13.80 12.25 -12.32
N ILE A 56 12.57 12.19 -11.76
CA ILE A 56 12.23 12.79 -10.47
C ILE A 56 13.03 12.12 -9.34
N LEU A 57 13.00 10.79 -9.27
CA LEU A 57 13.72 10.04 -8.24
C LEU A 57 15.22 10.34 -8.30
N TYR A 58 15.83 10.32 -9.48
CA TYR A 58 17.25 10.64 -9.65
C TYR A 58 17.58 12.07 -9.19
N SER A 59 16.76 13.04 -9.56
CA SER A 59 16.91 14.45 -9.14
C SER A 59 16.85 14.58 -7.62
N LYS A 60 15.86 13.93 -6.99
CA LYS A 60 15.69 13.94 -5.52
C LYS A 60 16.85 13.27 -4.79
N LEU A 61 17.33 12.13 -5.27
CA LEU A 61 18.51 11.47 -4.70
C LEU A 61 19.76 12.36 -4.78
N LYS A 62 19.93 13.06 -5.90
CA LYS A 62 21.05 14.00 -6.09
C LYS A 62 20.93 15.23 -5.18
N GLU A 63 19.74 15.83 -5.08
CA GLU A 63 19.43 16.95 -4.18
C GLU A 63 19.78 16.61 -2.73
N LYS A 64 19.38 15.42 -2.28
CA LYS A 64 19.65 14.91 -0.92
C LYS A 64 21.05 14.33 -0.74
N LYS A 65 21.92 14.40 -1.76
CA LYS A 65 23.31 13.86 -1.76
C LYS A 65 23.36 12.36 -1.38
N ILE A 66 22.37 11.59 -1.81
CA ILE A 66 22.27 10.16 -1.56
C ILE A 66 23.00 9.39 -2.66
N SER A 67 23.97 8.55 -2.27
CA SER A 67 24.73 7.69 -3.18
C SER A 67 24.31 6.22 -3.12
N THR A 68 23.47 5.85 -2.16
CA THR A 68 22.97 4.49 -1.97
C THR A 68 22.19 4.03 -3.20
N LYS A 69 22.56 2.84 -3.73
CA LYS A 69 21.91 2.23 -4.91
C LYS A 69 21.08 1.01 -4.56
N LYS A 70 21.28 0.42 -3.39
CA LYS A 70 20.49 -0.72 -2.90
C LYS A 70 19.09 -0.24 -2.52
N ALA A 71 18.05 -0.92 -3.02
CA ALA A 71 16.67 -0.56 -2.74
C ALA A 71 15.84 -1.76 -2.27
N VAL A 72 14.90 -1.48 -1.39
CA VAL A 72 13.79 -2.35 -1.01
C VAL A 72 12.52 -1.59 -1.37
N PHE A 73 11.67 -2.16 -2.21
CA PHE A 73 10.35 -1.59 -2.50
C PHE A 73 9.28 -2.24 -1.64
N VAL A 74 8.32 -1.43 -1.21
CA VAL A 74 7.13 -1.87 -0.51
C VAL A 74 5.99 -1.98 -1.50
N LEU A 75 5.50 -3.20 -1.70
CA LEU A 75 4.31 -3.49 -2.51
C LEU A 75 3.07 -3.13 -1.70
N ASN A 76 2.16 -2.37 -2.30
CA ASN A 76 0.87 -2.05 -1.73
C ASN A 76 -0.23 -2.40 -2.75
N SER A 77 -0.98 -3.47 -2.50
CA SER A 77 -2.08 -3.92 -3.35
C SER A 77 -3.06 -4.74 -2.54
N ALA A 78 -4.35 -4.56 -2.80
CA ALA A 78 -5.41 -5.38 -2.19
C ALA A 78 -5.36 -6.85 -2.65
N ARG A 79 -4.67 -7.14 -3.75
CA ARG A 79 -4.48 -8.50 -4.28
C ARG A 79 -3.46 -9.33 -3.50
N ILE A 80 -2.60 -8.70 -2.68
CA ILE A 80 -1.67 -9.45 -1.82
C ILE A 80 -2.46 -10.05 -0.66
N ALA A 81 -2.44 -11.38 -0.56
CA ALA A 81 -3.10 -12.08 0.53
C ALA A 81 -2.07 -12.67 1.50
N SER A 82 -2.33 -12.58 2.79
CA SER A 82 -1.48 -13.15 3.83
C SER A 82 -2.29 -13.92 4.87
N ARG A 83 -1.68 -14.99 5.41
CA ARG A 83 -2.24 -15.79 6.51
C ARG A 83 -1.12 -16.17 7.46
N ASP A 84 -1.34 -15.93 8.74
CA ASP A 84 -0.50 -16.50 9.79
C ASP A 84 -1.08 -17.85 10.20
N ILE A 85 -0.26 -18.91 10.09
CA ILE A 85 -0.66 -20.30 10.32
C ILE A 85 0.30 -21.02 11.26
N GLU A 86 -0.16 -22.12 11.82
CA GLU A 86 0.67 -23.04 12.62
C GLU A 86 0.83 -24.36 11.87
N LEU A 87 2.06 -24.85 11.75
CA LEU A 87 2.38 -26.15 11.18
C LEU A 87 3.30 -26.93 12.13
N PRO A 88 3.32 -28.27 12.03
CA PRO A 88 4.28 -29.09 12.78
C PRO A 88 5.72 -28.64 12.52
N LEU A 89 6.59 -28.83 13.51
CA LEU A 89 8.01 -28.56 13.37
C LEU A 89 8.66 -29.55 12.41
N VAL A 90 8.91 -29.12 11.17
CA VAL A 90 9.49 -29.92 10.10
C VAL A 90 10.70 -29.23 9.48
N LYS A 91 11.44 -29.96 8.63
CA LYS A 91 12.57 -29.40 7.86
C LYS A 91 12.06 -28.43 6.79
N GLU A 92 12.88 -27.45 6.40
CA GLU A 92 12.51 -26.38 5.44
C GLU A 92 11.95 -26.92 4.11
N LYS A 93 12.49 -28.04 3.59
CA LYS A 93 11.99 -28.66 2.35
C LYS A 93 10.55 -29.16 2.52
N GLN A 94 10.28 -29.90 3.60
CA GLN A 94 8.94 -30.40 3.93
C GLN A 94 7.96 -29.26 4.18
N LEU A 95 8.42 -28.19 4.83
CA LEU A 95 7.61 -27.00 5.08
C LEU A 95 7.11 -26.37 3.78
N LYS A 96 7.97 -26.22 2.78
CA LYS A 96 7.58 -25.69 1.47
C LYS A 96 6.58 -26.60 0.75
N GLU A 97 6.78 -27.90 0.81
CA GLU A 97 5.85 -28.88 0.25
C GLU A 97 4.48 -28.82 0.94
N MET A 98 4.44 -28.75 2.27
CA MET A 98 3.21 -28.63 3.04
C MET A 98 2.46 -27.33 2.73
N ILE A 99 3.16 -26.20 2.63
CA ILE A 99 2.55 -24.92 2.26
C ILE A 99 1.96 -25.01 0.85
N ALA A 100 2.69 -25.57 -0.11
CA ALA A 100 2.22 -25.69 -1.50
C ALA A 100 0.99 -26.61 -1.62
N MET A 101 0.97 -27.73 -0.89
CA MET A 101 -0.16 -28.67 -0.91
C MET A 101 -1.45 -28.08 -0.33
N ASN A 102 -1.34 -27.22 0.69
CA ASN A 102 -2.49 -26.64 1.38
C ASN A 102 -2.78 -25.18 0.95
N ALA A 103 -2.09 -24.71 -0.09
CA ALA A 103 -2.17 -23.30 -0.47
C ALA A 103 -3.58 -22.86 -0.89
N SER A 104 -4.35 -23.74 -1.54
CA SER A 104 -5.74 -23.47 -1.94
C SER A 104 -6.67 -23.29 -0.73
N ASP A 105 -6.36 -23.92 0.41
CA ASP A 105 -7.15 -23.77 1.64
C ASP A 105 -6.88 -22.42 2.30
N TYR A 106 -5.68 -21.87 2.09
CA TYR A 106 -5.31 -20.58 2.65
C TYR A 106 -5.76 -19.41 1.79
N PHE A 107 -5.76 -19.58 0.45
CA PHE A 107 -5.97 -18.51 -0.51
C PHE A 107 -6.97 -18.91 -1.60
N PRO A 108 -8.19 -18.36 -1.59
CA PRO A 108 -9.20 -18.62 -2.62
C PRO A 108 -8.93 -17.81 -3.90
N VAL A 109 -7.75 -17.99 -4.50
CA VAL A 109 -7.29 -17.28 -5.72
C VAL A 109 -6.63 -18.29 -6.67
N ASP A 110 -6.50 -17.92 -7.95
CA ASP A 110 -5.72 -18.72 -8.92
C ASP A 110 -4.22 -18.60 -8.62
N LEU A 111 -3.71 -19.57 -7.89
CA LEU A 111 -2.32 -19.59 -7.43
C LEU A 111 -1.29 -19.64 -8.57
N SER A 112 -1.68 -19.96 -9.81
CA SER A 112 -0.77 -19.92 -10.97
C SER A 112 -0.26 -18.51 -11.27
N GLN A 113 -1.03 -17.49 -10.89
CA GLN A 113 -0.70 -16.07 -11.06
C GLN A 113 0.05 -15.48 -9.87
N TYR A 114 0.31 -16.30 -8.83
CA TYR A 114 0.89 -15.83 -7.58
C TYR A 114 2.18 -16.57 -7.23
N LYS A 115 3.09 -15.83 -6.63
CA LYS A 115 4.25 -16.40 -5.94
C LYS A 115 3.93 -16.56 -4.47
N LEU A 116 4.05 -17.79 -3.95
CA LEU A 116 3.95 -18.06 -2.53
C LEU A 116 5.30 -17.85 -1.85
N VAL A 117 5.30 -17.07 -0.79
CA VAL A 117 6.43 -16.89 0.10
C VAL A 117 6.02 -17.14 1.54
N HIS A 118 6.97 -17.49 2.41
CA HIS A 118 6.70 -17.66 3.82
C HIS A 118 7.80 -17.06 4.69
N GLN A 119 7.43 -16.69 5.89
CA GLN A 119 8.35 -16.21 6.91
C GLN A 119 8.04 -16.90 8.24
N ILE A 120 9.03 -17.57 8.83
CA ILE A 120 8.88 -18.14 10.16
C ILE A 120 8.83 -16.99 11.17
N ILE A 121 7.73 -16.93 11.92
CA ILE A 121 7.50 -15.95 12.98
C ILE A 121 8.13 -16.47 14.28
N GLU A 122 7.87 -17.73 14.60
CA GLU A 122 8.29 -18.36 15.84
C GLU A 122 8.49 -19.87 15.65
N LYS A 123 9.52 -20.39 16.29
CA LYS A 123 9.76 -21.84 16.41
C LYS A 123 9.50 -22.26 17.85
N ILE A 124 8.52 -23.11 18.06
CA ILE A 124 8.20 -23.72 19.34
C ILE A 124 8.75 -25.15 19.32
N ASP A 125 9.69 -25.44 20.21
CA ASP A 125 10.35 -26.73 20.29
C ASP A 125 10.45 -27.13 21.78
N ARG A 126 9.30 -27.51 22.34
CA ARG A 126 9.14 -27.97 23.72
C ARG A 126 8.77 -29.44 23.71
N PRO A 127 9.03 -30.20 24.80
CA PRO A 127 8.67 -31.63 24.85
C PRO A 127 7.18 -31.90 24.53
N GLU A 128 6.31 -31.03 25.00
CA GLU A 128 4.86 -31.12 24.87
C GLU A 128 4.31 -30.45 23.56
N GLU A 129 5.11 -29.61 22.90
CA GLU A 129 4.64 -28.85 21.77
C GLU A 129 5.77 -28.57 20.77
N LYS A 130 5.65 -29.12 19.55
CA LYS A 130 6.61 -28.92 18.46
C LYS A 130 5.92 -28.36 17.23
N LYS A 131 5.96 -27.03 17.08
CA LYS A 131 5.32 -26.35 15.95
C LYS A 131 6.09 -25.13 15.46
N LEU A 132 5.77 -24.74 14.24
CA LEU A 132 6.19 -23.49 13.60
C LEU A 132 4.99 -22.57 13.48
N ARG A 133 5.12 -21.32 13.92
CA ARG A 133 4.23 -20.22 13.57
C ARG A 133 4.85 -19.48 12.41
N LEU A 134 4.10 -19.31 11.34
CA LEU A 134 4.60 -18.69 10.12
C LEU A 134 3.53 -17.85 9.43
N SER A 135 4.00 -16.83 8.72
CA SER A 135 3.19 -16.06 7.77
C SER A 135 3.38 -16.66 6.39
N VAL A 136 2.29 -17.02 5.71
CA VAL A 136 2.29 -17.39 4.29
C VAL A 136 1.65 -16.25 3.51
N ILE A 137 2.30 -15.84 2.44
CA ILE A 137 1.90 -14.69 1.64
C ILE A 137 1.83 -15.11 0.17
N ALA A 138 0.71 -14.79 -0.49
CA ALA A 138 0.52 -14.90 -1.93
C ALA A 138 0.71 -13.51 -2.56
N VAL A 139 1.72 -13.37 -3.42
CA VAL A 139 2.08 -12.10 -4.08
C VAL A 139 1.85 -12.25 -5.58
N PRO A 140 1.05 -11.39 -6.24
CA PRO A 140 0.84 -11.43 -7.68
C PRO A 140 2.15 -11.29 -8.45
N ASN A 141 2.32 -12.13 -9.50
CA ASN A 141 3.55 -12.14 -10.30
C ASN A 141 3.76 -10.84 -11.07
N ASP A 142 2.70 -10.20 -11.56
CA ASP A 142 2.76 -8.92 -12.27
C ASP A 142 3.30 -7.78 -11.39
N LEU A 143 2.93 -7.75 -10.09
CA LEU A 143 3.52 -6.81 -9.13
C LEU A 143 5.03 -7.02 -9.02
N ILE A 144 5.48 -8.26 -8.84
CA ILE A 144 6.91 -8.56 -8.71
C ILE A 144 7.67 -8.10 -9.95
N LEU A 145 7.12 -8.37 -11.13
CA LEU A 145 7.74 -8.01 -12.42
C LEU A 145 7.79 -6.48 -12.62
N SER A 146 6.71 -5.77 -12.32
CA SER A 146 6.64 -4.31 -12.52
C SER A 146 7.66 -3.56 -11.64
N TYR A 147 7.80 -3.93 -10.37
CA TYR A 147 8.80 -3.33 -9.50
C TYR A 147 10.24 -3.75 -9.85
N GLY A 148 10.41 -4.96 -10.38
CA GLY A 148 11.70 -5.40 -10.92
C GLY A 148 12.14 -4.55 -12.11
N ALA A 149 11.23 -4.28 -13.04
CA ALA A 149 11.45 -3.42 -14.19
C ALA A 149 11.77 -1.97 -13.77
N LEU A 150 10.98 -1.42 -12.83
CA LEU A 150 11.22 -0.08 -12.28
C LEU A 150 12.62 0.05 -11.64
N ALA A 151 13.03 -0.94 -10.84
CA ALA A 151 14.35 -0.91 -10.21
C ALA A 151 15.47 -0.87 -11.27
N ALA A 152 15.33 -1.67 -12.33
CA ALA A 152 16.28 -1.70 -13.43
C ALA A 152 16.33 -0.35 -14.18
N ASP A 153 15.18 0.23 -14.49
CA ASP A 153 15.07 1.53 -15.16
C ASP A 153 15.69 2.64 -14.31
N CYS A 154 15.45 2.67 -13.01
CA CYS A 154 16.05 3.62 -12.08
C CYS A 154 17.53 3.34 -11.77
N ARG A 155 18.13 2.28 -12.33
CA ARG A 155 19.50 1.84 -12.05
C ARG A 155 19.73 1.59 -10.56
N LEU A 156 18.71 1.05 -9.86
CA LEU A 156 18.79 0.64 -8.48
C LEU A 156 19.08 -0.86 -8.39
N GLN A 157 19.87 -1.25 -7.41
CA GLN A 157 20.08 -2.65 -7.06
C GLN A 157 18.91 -3.10 -6.17
N LEU A 158 17.96 -3.83 -6.73
CA LEU A 158 16.85 -4.41 -5.98
C LEU A 158 17.37 -5.51 -5.06
N VAL A 159 17.37 -5.27 -3.74
CA VAL A 159 17.86 -6.23 -2.75
C VAL A 159 16.74 -7.03 -2.08
N ALA A 160 15.54 -6.48 -2.05
CA ALA A 160 14.33 -7.18 -1.61
C ALA A 160 13.08 -6.47 -2.16
N LEU A 161 12.00 -7.23 -2.23
CA LEU A 161 10.63 -6.72 -2.26
C LEU A 161 9.99 -7.09 -0.93
N ASP A 162 9.20 -6.17 -0.39
CA ASP A 162 8.37 -6.43 0.78
C ASP A 162 6.94 -5.98 0.50
N TYR A 163 5.99 -6.29 1.35
CA TYR A 163 4.65 -5.74 1.23
C TYR A 163 4.25 -4.98 2.51
N SER A 164 3.32 -4.06 2.36
CA SER A 164 2.86 -3.15 3.43
C SER A 164 2.54 -3.90 4.73
N GLY A 165 1.83 -5.04 4.65
CA GLY A 165 1.46 -5.82 5.82
C GLY A 165 2.64 -6.39 6.60
N ASN A 166 3.73 -6.83 5.94
CA ASN A 166 4.93 -7.28 6.65
C ASN A 166 5.69 -6.09 7.23
N ALA A 167 5.84 -5.01 6.48
CA ALA A 167 6.51 -3.79 6.96
C ALA A 167 5.84 -3.25 8.24
N ILE A 168 4.50 -3.18 8.25
CA ILE A 168 3.70 -2.81 9.43
C ILE A 168 4.00 -3.77 10.59
N LYS A 169 3.90 -5.08 10.36
CA LYS A 169 4.15 -6.10 11.38
C LYS A 169 5.54 -5.98 12.02
N GLN A 170 6.59 -5.76 11.22
CA GLN A 170 7.96 -5.64 11.73
C GLN A 170 8.12 -4.44 12.67
N LEU A 171 7.53 -3.29 12.33
CA LEU A 171 7.56 -2.13 13.20
C LEU A 171 6.63 -2.26 14.42
N MET A 172 5.43 -2.82 14.27
CA MET A 172 4.53 -3.07 15.40
C MET A 172 5.20 -3.92 16.47
N ARG A 173 5.92 -4.97 16.08
CA ARG A 173 6.64 -5.84 17.01
C ARG A 173 7.70 -5.08 17.79
N ARG A 174 8.25 -4.04 17.21
CA ARG A 174 9.38 -3.29 17.78
C ARG A 174 8.92 -2.04 18.55
N GLU A 175 8.01 -1.27 17.96
CA GLU A 175 7.70 0.10 18.40
C GLU A 175 6.37 0.20 19.17
N ILE A 176 5.48 -0.79 19.04
CA ILE A 176 4.18 -0.76 19.72
C ILE A 176 4.26 -1.58 21.01
N PRO A 177 4.00 -0.96 22.18
CA PRO A 177 4.01 -1.67 23.47
C PRO A 177 2.77 -2.55 23.66
N GLY A 178 2.85 -3.48 24.63
CA GLY A 178 1.75 -4.38 25.03
C GLY A 178 1.72 -5.68 24.24
N ASP A 179 0.88 -6.61 24.68
CA ASP A 179 0.70 -7.92 24.04
C ASP A 179 -0.26 -7.79 22.87
N VAL A 180 -1.42 -7.15 23.05
CA VAL A 180 -2.34 -6.80 21.96
C VAL A 180 -1.93 -5.45 21.40
N LYS A 181 -1.58 -5.46 20.12
CA LYS A 181 -1.08 -4.28 19.39
C LYS A 181 -1.99 -3.99 18.23
N VAL A 182 -2.48 -2.77 18.13
CA VAL A 182 -3.38 -2.37 17.04
C VAL A 182 -2.85 -1.13 16.34
N THR A 183 -2.76 -1.20 15.01
CA THR A 183 -2.45 -0.05 14.17
C THR A 183 -3.54 0.15 13.12
N VAL A 184 -3.81 1.41 12.83
CA VAL A 184 -4.58 1.85 11.66
C VAL A 184 -3.67 2.73 10.82
N LYS A 185 -3.27 2.22 9.65
CA LYS A 185 -2.54 2.97 8.64
C LYS A 185 -3.53 3.61 7.71
N VAL A 186 -3.67 4.93 7.79
CA VAL A 186 -4.55 5.70 6.90
C VAL A 186 -3.68 6.42 5.89
N ASP A 187 -3.83 6.05 4.63
CA ASP A 187 -3.19 6.72 3.50
C ASP A 187 -4.23 7.40 2.60
N GLU A 188 -3.83 7.80 1.41
CA GLU A 188 -4.68 8.51 0.44
C GLU A 188 -5.85 7.66 -0.06
N ALA A 189 -5.60 6.48 -0.63
CA ALA A 189 -6.61 5.65 -1.28
C ALA A 189 -7.18 4.55 -0.39
N SER A 190 -6.47 4.13 0.65
CA SER A 190 -6.85 2.98 1.47
C SER A 190 -6.38 3.08 2.91
N THR A 191 -7.01 2.29 3.75
CA THR A 191 -6.67 2.17 5.18
C THR A 191 -6.46 0.72 5.54
N THR A 192 -5.37 0.41 6.24
CA THR A 192 -5.05 -0.93 6.73
C THR A 192 -5.15 -0.98 8.25
N LEU A 193 -6.08 -1.78 8.77
CA LEU A 193 -6.14 -2.12 10.19
C LEU A 193 -5.38 -3.43 10.44
N THR A 194 -4.47 -3.43 11.40
CA THR A 194 -3.70 -4.61 11.80
C THR A 194 -3.80 -4.82 13.30
N VAL A 195 -4.20 -6.02 13.71
CA VAL A 195 -4.21 -6.46 15.12
C VAL A 195 -3.20 -7.58 15.26
N MET A 196 -2.29 -7.42 16.22
CA MET A 196 -1.35 -8.46 16.63
C MET A 196 -1.58 -8.84 18.08
N ASP A 197 -1.42 -10.13 18.38
CA ASP A 197 -1.38 -10.67 19.73
C ASP A 197 -0.04 -11.42 19.86
N GLY A 198 0.80 -10.94 20.76
CA GLY A 198 2.19 -11.37 20.85
C GLY A 198 2.93 -11.16 19.52
N SER A 199 3.38 -12.25 18.90
CA SER A 199 4.13 -12.24 17.64
C SER A 199 3.26 -12.46 16.39
N MET A 200 1.99 -12.86 16.55
CA MET A 200 1.10 -13.26 15.47
C MET A 200 0.14 -12.14 15.06
N VAL A 201 -0.10 -12.02 13.76
CA VAL A 201 -1.20 -11.20 13.24
C VAL A 201 -2.50 -11.98 13.40
N LYS A 202 -3.40 -11.47 14.21
CA LYS A 202 -4.74 -12.05 14.40
C LYS A 202 -5.73 -11.55 13.35
N LEU A 203 -5.57 -10.30 12.95
CA LEU A 203 -6.39 -9.68 11.94
C LEU A 203 -5.57 -8.65 11.16
N GLN A 204 -5.65 -8.70 9.84
CA GLN A 204 -5.24 -7.63 8.96
C GLN A 204 -6.32 -7.42 7.91
N ARG A 205 -6.82 -6.21 7.81
CA ARG A 205 -7.87 -5.83 6.86
C ARG A 205 -7.51 -4.55 6.16
N ASN A 206 -7.63 -4.59 4.86
CA ASN A 206 -7.56 -3.40 4.01
C ASN A 206 -8.99 -2.91 3.76
N VAL A 207 -9.17 -1.61 3.90
CA VAL A 207 -10.40 -0.87 3.64
C VAL A 207 -10.09 0.06 2.46
N ASN A 208 -10.90 -0.01 1.40
CA ASN A 208 -10.70 0.79 0.18
C ASN A 208 -11.25 2.22 0.35
N TYR A 209 -10.97 2.82 1.49
CA TYR A 209 -11.25 4.22 1.83
C TYR A 209 -10.02 4.79 2.53
N GLY A 210 -9.63 6.00 2.15
CA GLY A 210 -8.50 6.72 2.72
C GLY A 210 -8.85 8.19 2.92
N LEU A 211 -7.88 9.06 2.67
CA LEU A 211 -8.02 10.51 2.83
C LEU A 211 -8.23 11.25 1.51
N ALA A 212 -8.31 10.55 0.36
CA ALA A 212 -8.41 11.19 -0.95
C ALA A 212 -9.59 12.17 -1.01
N ASP A 213 -10.79 11.69 -0.68
CA ASP A 213 -12.01 12.52 -0.71
C ASP A 213 -11.93 13.71 0.26
N ALA A 214 -11.33 13.50 1.45
CA ALA A 214 -11.14 14.57 2.43
C ALA A 214 -10.14 15.63 1.97
N ILE A 215 -9.12 15.23 1.23
CA ILE A 215 -8.12 16.13 0.65
C ILE A 215 -8.72 16.87 -0.55
N GLU A 216 -9.54 16.23 -1.38
CA GLU A 216 -10.27 16.82 -2.49
C GLU A 216 -11.22 17.94 -2.01
N GLU A 217 -11.97 17.70 -0.92
CA GLU A 217 -12.80 18.76 -0.29
C GLU A 217 -11.99 19.99 0.12
N ILE A 218 -10.74 19.81 0.57
CA ILE A 218 -9.85 20.91 0.90
C ILE A 218 -9.35 21.62 -0.36
N GLN A 219 -9.02 20.87 -1.42
CA GLN A 219 -8.59 21.43 -2.70
C GLN A 219 -9.68 22.30 -3.34
N ASP A 220 -10.92 21.81 -3.30
CA ASP A 220 -12.08 22.45 -3.94
C ASP A 220 -12.65 23.63 -3.12
N SER A 221 -12.19 23.81 -1.89
CA SER A 221 -12.77 24.81 -0.97
C SER A 221 -12.50 26.26 -1.34
N GLU A 222 -11.52 26.56 -2.19
CA GLU A 222 -11.03 27.91 -2.54
C GLU A 222 -10.57 28.77 -1.32
N LEU A 223 -10.73 28.26 -0.09
CA LEU A 223 -10.39 28.99 1.14
C LEU A 223 -8.88 29.18 1.34
N PHE A 224 -8.08 28.37 0.67
CA PHE A 224 -6.63 28.34 0.84
C PHE A 224 -5.86 28.68 -0.44
N GLY A 225 -6.55 29.20 -1.45
CA GLY A 225 -6.03 29.59 -2.74
C GLY A 225 -6.73 28.86 -3.90
N GLU A 226 -6.64 29.44 -5.09
CA GLU A 226 -7.09 28.80 -6.30
C GLU A 226 -6.13 27.66 -6.68
N TYR A 227 -6.66 26.48 -7.01
CA TYR A 227 -5.88 25.35 -7.52
C TYR A 227 -4.80 24.80 -6.56
N LEU A 228 -5.18 24.42 -5.35
CA LEU A 228 -4.28 23.69 -4.46
C LEU A 228 -3.86 22.35 -5.10
N SER A 229 -2.56 22.09 -5.17
CA SER A 229 -2.08 20.77 -5.47
C SER A 229 -2.44 19.78 -4.34
N PHE A 230 -2.43 18.48 -4.62
CA PHE A 230 -2.64 17.46 -3.58
C PHE A 230 -1.69 17.65 -2.39
N THR A 231 -0.42 17.95 -2.64
CA THR A 231 0.58 18.17 -1.58
C THR A 231 0.31 19.42 -0.77
N ASP A 232 -0.18 20.49 -1.38
CA ASP A 232 -0.54 21.73 -0.67
C ASP A 232 -1.78 21.52 0.21
N ALA A 233 -2.78 20.80 -0.29
CA ALA A 233 -3.97 20.44 0.49
C ALA A 233 -3.62 19.54 1.69
N VAL A 234 -2.72 18.58 1.51
CA VAL A 234 -2.17 17.79 2.62
C VAL A 234 -1.46 18.67 3.64
N ASP A 235 -0.69 19.66 3.21
CA ASP A 235 -0.01 20.58 4.13
C ASP A 235 -1.01 21.50 4.86
N VAL A 236 -2.10 21.90 4.23
CA VAL A 236 -3.22 22.58 4.92
C VAL A 236 -3.82 21.69 5.98
N ALA A 237 -4.15 20.43 5.64
CA ALA A 237 -4.74 19.46 6.57
C ALA A 237 -3.84 19.16 7.79
N ARG A 238 -2.53 19.26 7.64
CA ARG A 238 -1.57 19.10 8.73
C ARG A 238 -1.53 20.29 9.67
N ARG A 239 -1.65 21.49 9.13
CA ARG A 239 -1.50 22.76 9.88
C ARG A 239 -2.81 23.24 10.47
N LYS A 240 -3.93 22.93 9.83
CA LYS A 240 -5.26 23.39 10.21
C LYS A 240 -6.20 22.21 10.44
N THR A 241 -7.00 22.28 11.50
CA THR A 241 -8.02 21.27 11.77
C THR A 241 -9.22 21.51 10.86
N CYS A 242 -9.23 20.85 9.70
CA CYS A 242 -10.33 20.87 8.74
C CYS A 242 -11.41 19.83 9.05
N LEU A 243 -11.58 19.43 10.32
CA LEU A 243 -12.54 18.43 10.78
C LEU A 243 -13.49 19.01 11.82
N ALA A 244 -14.74 18.55 11.81
CA ALA A 244 -15.69 18.71 12.90
C ALA A 244 -15.44 17.61 13.94
N ILE A 245 -15.06 17.97 15.18
CA ILE A 245 -14.52 16.99 16.15
C ILE A 245 -15.43 16.81 17.37
N ARG A 246 -16.53 17.56 17.48
CA ARG A 246 -17.44 17.41 18.64
C ARG A 246 -18.31 16.16 18.51
N PRO A 247 -18.55 15.43 19.62
CA PRO A 247 -19.40 14.22 19.61
C PRO A 247 -20.85 14.50 19.18
N ASP A 248 -21.33 15.73 19.38
CA ASP A 248 -22.67 16.17 19.00
C ASP A 248 -22.78 16.65 17.54
N GLY A 249 -21.71 16.47 16.73
CA GLY A 249 -21.66 16.91 15.34
C GLY A 249 -21.53 18.41 15.16
N THR A 250 -21.43 19.19 16.25
CA THR A 250 -21.22 20.62 16.14
C THR A 250 -19.77 20.94 15.83
N VAL A 251 -19.56 21.97 15.00
CA VAL A 251 -18.20 22.46 14.72
C VAL A 251 -17.74 23.29 15.94
N PRO A 252 -16.52 23.06 16.45
CA PRO A 252 -15.98 23.91 17.49
C PRO A 252 -16.01 25.37 17.08
N ASP A 253 -16.47 26.26 17.98
CA ASP A 253 -16.29 27.68 17.77
C ASP A 253 -14.78 27.96 17.72
N GLU A 254 -14.31 28.60 16.67
CA GLU A 254 -12.95 29.12 16.69
C GLU A 254 -12.84 30.23 17.71
N PRO A 255 -11.75 30.31 18.48
CA PRO A 255 -11.49 31.55 19.25
C PRO A 255 -11.52 32.70 18.26
N ALA A 256 -12.18 33.77 18.64
CA ALA A 256 -12.33 35.00 17.85
C ALA A 256 -10.96 35.47 17.35
N GLY A 257 -10.70 35.26 16.09
CA GLY A 257 -9.41 35.42 15.43
C GLY A 257 -9.35 34.37 14.31
N GLY A 258 -10.16 34.58 13.26
CA GLY A 258 -10.18 33.74 12.07
C GLY A 258 -8.75 33.55 11.58
N GLY A 259 -8.39 32.29 11.24
CA GLY A 259 -7.08 32.02 10.64
C GLY A 259 -6.93 32.86 9.38
N MET A 260 -5.72 33.32 9.10
CA MET A 260 -5.43 33.98 7.82
C MET A 260 -5.18 32.89 6.75
N ASP A 261 -5.61 33.18 5.53
CA ASP A 261 -5.22 32.41 4.37
C ASP A 261 -3.70 32.56 4.10
N PRO A 262 -3.11 31.83 3.15
CA PRO A 262 -1.69 32.00 2.79
C PRO A 262 -1.33 33.40 2.29
N MET A 263 -2.33 34.21 1.91
CA MET A 263 -2.18 35.58 1.46
C MET A 263 -2.42 36.62 2.57
N GLY A 264 -2.77 36.19 3.79
CA GLY A 264 -2.98 37.08 4.93
C GLY A 264 -4.40 37.62 5.05
N HIS A 265 -5.40 37.10 4.33
CA HIS A 265 -6.79 37.48 4.50
C HIS A 265 -7.46 36.65 5.60
N GLU A 266 -8.42 37.27 6.31
CA GLU A 266 -9.21 36.60 7.31
C GLU A 266 -10.12 35.56 6.65
N ILE A 267 -10.02 34.29 7.11
CA ILE A 267 -10.82 33.20 6.56
C ILE A 267 -12.28 33.36 7.00
N ASP A 268 -13.20 33.37 6.05
CA ASP A 268 -14.64 33.38 6.30
C ASP A 268 -15.03 32.18 7.19
N SER A 269 -15.47 32.52 8.43
CA SER A 269 -15.78 31.53 9.47
C SER A 269 -16.89 30.55 9.04
N GLU A 270 -17.92 31.01 8.31
CA GLU A 270 -19.01 30.16 7.85
C GLU A 270 -18.57 29.23 6.71
N ARG A 271 -17.75 29.70 5.78
CA ARG A 271 -17.15 28.86 4.74
C ARG A 271 -16.22 27.81 5.35
N PHE A 272 -15.41 28.17 6.35
CA PHE A 272 -14.55 27.22 7.02
C PHE A 272 -15.32 26.20 7.84
N LYS A 273 -16.42 26.58 8.47
CA LYS A 273 -17.33 25.67 9.16
C LYS A 273 -17.96 24.68 8.20
N LYS A 274 -18.41 25.14 7.01
CA LYS A 274 -18.92 24.27 5.95
C LYS A 274 -17.86 23.27 5.48
N LEU A 275 -16.62 23.74 5.24
CA LEU A 275 -15.50 22.87 4.88
C LEU A 275 -15.29 21.76 5.91
N ARG A 276 -15.25 22.10 7.22
CA ARG A 276 -15.09 21.11 8.28
C ARG A 276 -16.16 20.02 8.26
N LEU A 277 -17.40 20.39 8.01
CA LEU A 277 -18.51 19.43 7.89
C LEU A 277 -18.32 18.52 6.67
N ASN A 278 -18.00 19.08 5.51
CA ASN A 278 -17.78 18.32 4.28
C ASN A 278 -16.63 17.32 4.45
N VAL A 279 -15.47 17.78 4.94
CA VAL A 279 -14.28 16.93 5.17
C VAL A 279 -14.58 15.83 6.18
N SER A 280 -15.35 16.11 7.25
CA SER A 280 -15.74 15.06 8.20
C SER A 280 -16.73 14.08 7.59
N TYR A 281 -17.65 14.54 6.75
CA TYR A 281 -18.62 13.68 6.08
C TYR A 281 -17.96 12.75 5.06
N SER A 282 -16.97 13.23 4.31
CA SER A 282 -16.22 12.40 3.34
C SER A 282 -15.52 11.21 4.00
N LEU A 283 -15.20 11.29 5.30
CA LEU A 283 -14.59 10.21 6.08
C LEU A 283 -15.59 9.18 6.65
N SER A 284 -16.90 9.36 6.48
CA SER A 284 -17.94 8.52 7.11
C SER A 284 -17.85 7.04 6.69
N ASN A 285 -17.54 6.75 5.42
CA ASN A 285 -17.36 5.39 4.92
C ASN A 285 -16.12 4.71 5.52
N LEU A 286 -15.02 5.45 5.66
CA LEU A 286 -13.80 4.98 6.32
C LEU A 286 -14.10 4.62 7.78
N ILE A 287 -14.71 5.54 8.54
CA ILE A 287 -15.02 5.38 9.96
C ILE A 287 -15.97 4.19 10.16
N SER A 288 -17.06 4.11 9.40
CA SER A 288 -18.01 3.00 9.48
C SER A 288 -17.37 1.65 9.15
N SER A 289 -16.44 1.63 8.19
CA SER A 289 -15.74 0.40 7.82
C SER A 289 -14.76 -0.03 8.91
N LEU A 290 -14.02 0.90 9.51
CA LEU A 290 -13.16 0.61 10.66
C LEU A 290 -13.96 0.11 11.86
N GLY A 291 -15.09 0.74 12.19
CA GLY A 291 -15.97 0.31 13.26
C GLY A 291 -16.40 -1.15 13.09
N ARG A 292 -16.92 -1.52 11.91
CA ARG A 292 -17.30 -2.93 11.62
C ARG A 292 -16.15 -3.92 11.80
N VAL A 293 -14.92 -3.55 11.42
CA VAL A 293 -13.76 -4.44 11.58
C VAL A 293 -13.35 -4.59 13.04
N ILE A 294 -13.42 -3.51 13.82
CA ILE A 294 -13.14 -3.50 15.25
C ILE A 294 -14.18 -4.33 16.01
N ASP A 295 -15.47 -4.10 15.75
CA ASP A 295 -16.58 -4.85 16.37
C ASP A 295 -16.48 -6.34 16.04
N TYR A 296 -16.17 -6.68 14.78
CA TYR A 296 -15.94 -8.07 14.38
C TYR A 296 -14.81 -8.72 15.19
N TYR A 297 -13.69 -8.01 15.37
CA TYR A 297 -12.57 -8.54 16.16
C TYR A 297 -12.96 -8.70 17.63
N GLN A 298 -13.53 -7.68 18.25
CA GLN A 298 -13.89 -7.68 19.68
C GLN A 298 -14.95 -8.74 20.01
N SER A 299 -15.95 -8.93 19.13
CA SER A 299 -16.99 -9.97 19.33
C SER A 299 -16.45 -11.41 19.38
N ARG A 300 -15.26 -11.63 18.80
CA ARG A 300 -14.60 -12.95 18.75
C ARG A 300 -13.43 -13.11 19.70
N ASN A 301 -12.99 -12.03 20.31
CA ASN A 301 -11.79 -11.96 21.14
C ASN A 301 -12.07 -11.14 22.39
N SER A 302 -13.12 -11.51 23.15
CA SER A 302 -13.54 -10.81 24.37
C SER A 302 -12.45 -10.73 25.43
N ASP A 303 -11.56 -11.73 25.45
CA ASP A 303 -10.46 -11.83 26.44
C ASP A 303 -9.25 -10.94 26.06
N THR A 304 -9.26 -10.37 24.85
CA THR A 304 -8.19 -9.50 24.35
C THR A 304 -8.76 -8.21 23.76
N PRO A 305 -9.29 -7.32 24.61
CA PRO A 305 -9.92 -6.08 24.17
C PRO A 305 -8.91 -5.14 23.53
N ILE A 306 -9.40 -4.28 22.63
CA ILE A 306 -8.61 -3.20 22.02
C ILE A 306 -8.68 -1.97 22.93
N ASP A 307 -7.61 -1.72 23.69
CA ASP A 307 -7.52 -0.55 24.57
C ASP A 307 -7.07 0.70 23.84
N ARG A 308 -6.25 0.54 22.80
CA ARG A 308 -5.61 1.64 22.08
C ARG A 308 -5.30 1.25 20.65
N ILE A 309 -5.48 2.22 19.75
CA ILE A 309 -5.10 2.13 18.35
C ILE A 309 -3.99 3.14 18.07
N PHE A 310 -2.93 2.71 17.42
CA PHE A 310 -1.87 3.59 16.94
C PHE A 310 -2.14 3.97 15.49
N LEU A 311 -2.30 5.28 15.25
CA LEU A 311 -2.53 5.84 13.92
C LEU A 311 -1.18 6.10 13.24
N ILE A 312 -1.04 5.56 12.03
CA ILE A 312 0.16 5.67 11.19
C ILE A 312 -0.23 6.04 9.75
N GLY A 313 0.76 6.28 8.91
CA GLY A 313 0.55 6.77 7.55
C GLY A 313 0.23 8.26 7.50
N LEU A 314 -0.34 8.72 6.39
CA LEU A 314 -0.71 10.12 6.17
C LEU A 314 -1.68 10.64 7.24
N GLY A 315 -2.59 9.77 7.70
CA GLY A 315 -3.59 10.12 8.71
C GLY A 315 -3.02 10.47 10.08
N ALA A 316 -1.81 10.01 10.41
CA ALA A 316 -1.20 10.33 11.71
C ALA A 316 -0.92 11.82 11.91
N ASP A 317 -0.66 12.52 10.81
CA ASP A 317 -0.36 13.95 10.79
C ASP A 317 -1.54 14.79 10.27
N PHE A 318 -2.68 14.18 9.94
CA PHE A 318 -3.90 14.90 9.58
C PHE A 318 -4.53 15.50 10.86
N SER A 319 -4.52 16.84 10.95
CA SER A 319 -4.91 17.54 12.17
C SER A 319 -6.32 17.21 12.63
N GLY A 320 -6.44 16.68 13.84
CA GLY A 320 -7.72 16.31 14.46
C GLY A 320 -8.23 14.90 14.14
N LEU A 321 -7.65 14.18 13.16
CA LEU A 321 -8.17 12.86 12.77
C LEU A 321 -8.12 11.84 13.92
N SER A 322 -7.05 11.80 14.70
CA SER A 322 -6.96 10.89 15.85
C SER A 322 -8.05 11.14 16.89
N LYS A 323 -8.45 12.39 17.08
CA LYS A 323 -9.53 12.77 18.00
C LYS A 323 -10.89 12.40 17.42
N LEU A 324 -11.12 12.65 16.13
CA LEU A 324 -12.34 12.24 15.43
C LEU A 324 -12.51 10.72 15.53
N LEU A 325 -11.49 9.95 15.18
CA LEU A 325 -11.52 8.48 15.25
C LEU A 325 -11.70 7.98 16.69
N THR A 326 -11.14 8.64 17.70
CA THR A 326 -11.36 8.27 19.11
C THR A 326 -12.83 8.40 19.48
N ASN A 327 -13.48 9.50 19.10
CA ASN A 327 -14.89 9.74 19.39
C ASN A 327 -15.80 8.75 18.65
N GLU A 328 -15.56 8.53 17.36
CA GLU A 328 -16.42 7.71 16.51
C GLU A 328 -16.26 6.20 16.76
N LEU A 329 -15.04 5.74 17.04
CA LEU A 329 -14.76 4.32 17.28
C LEU A 329 -14.87 3.91 18.76
N ASN A 330 -15.07 4.88 19.67
CA ASN A 330 -15.09 4.66 21.12
C ASN A 330 -13.87 3.87 21.65
N VAL A 331 -12.72 4.07 21.01
CA VAL A 331 -11.42 3.47 21.36
C VAL A 331 -10.36 4.56 21.26
N LYS A 332 -9.46 4.63 22.23
CA LYS A 332 -8.38 5.62 22.22
C LYS A 332 -7.50 5.48 20.99
N VAL A 333 -7.49 6.46 20.09
CA VAL A 333 -6.62 6.54 18.91
C VAL A 333 -5.53 7.58 19.16
N VAL A 334 -4.27 7.17 18.98
CA VAL A 334 -3.10 8.04 19.17
C VAL A 334 -2.17 7.98 17.96
N PRO A 335 -1.70 9.12 17.45
CA PRO A 335 -0.72 9.10 16.36
C PRO A 335 0.64 8.58 16.86
N LEU A 336 1.29 7.74 16.07
CA LEU A 336 2.63 7.25 16.34
C LEU A 336 3.65 8.24 15.75
N GLN A 337 4.10 9.19 16.54
CA GLN A 337 4.96 10.28 16.08
C GLN A 337 6.45 9.99 16.18
N GLN A 338 6.86 8.98 16.95
CA GLN A 338 8.27 8.66 17.22
C GLN A 338 8.51 7.16 17.18
N PHE A 339 9.73 6.78 16.88
CA PHE A 339 10.20 5.40 16.95
C PHE A 339 11.31 5.32 18.02
N ASP A 340 11.05 4.63 19.13
CA ASP A 340 11.99 4.56 20.25
C ASP A 340 13.20 3.68 19.94
N GLY A 341 13.01 2.64 19.13
CA GLY A 341 14.04 1.69 18.77
C GLY A 341 14.84 2.03 17.51
N ILE A 342 14.60 3.19 16.87
CA ILE A 342 15.22 3.58 15.60
C ILE A 342 15.89 4.95 15.75
N HIS A 343 17.19 4.98 15.50
CA HIS A 343 17.92 6.22 15.55
C HIS A 343 17.68 7.08 14.31
N VAL A 344 17.56 8.38 14.49
CA VAL A 344 17.43 9.35 13.39
C VAL A 344 18.68 10.23 13.34
N ALA A 345 19.20 10.48 12.13
CA ALA A 345 20.36 11.35 11.96
C ALA A 345 20.06 12.78 12.44
N LYS A 346 21.04 13.42 13.08
CA LYS A 346 20.91 14.79 13.58
C LYS A 346 20.59 15.85 12.51
N SER A 347 20.85 15.51 11.24
CA SER A 347 20.53 16.37 10.08
C SER A 347 19.04 16.40 9.74
N ILE A 348 18.22 15.50 10.30
CA ILE A 348 16.78 15.42 10.09
C ILE A 348 16.10 16.17 11.23
N ASN A 349 15.32 17.18 10.88
CA ASN A 349 14.49 17.89 11.86
C ASN A 349 13.28 17.02 12.25
N LEU A 350 13.32 16.42 13.43
CA LEU A 350 12.28 15.50 13.91
C LEU A 350 10.90 16.18 14.04
N ALA A 351 10.85 17.47 14.33
CA ALA A 351 9.59 18.21 14.43
C ALA A 351 8.86 18.30 13.07
N GLU A 352 9.61 18.23 11.97
CA GLU A 352 9.09 18.30 10.60
C GLU A 352 9.07 16.93 9.90
N ALA A 353 9.69 15.92 10.50
CA ALA A 353 10.05 14.68 9.82
C ALA A 353 8.89 13.74 9.51
N LYS A 354 7.68 13.93 10.09
CA LYS A 354 6.48 13.12 9.81
C LYS A 354 6.76 11.61 9.78
N LEU A 355 7.47 11.07 10.78
CA LEU A 355 7.96 9.69 10.80
C LEU A 355 6.88 8.65 10.56
N ALA A 356 5.65 8.89 11.04
CA ALA A 356 4.52 7.98 10.87
C ALA A 356 4.17 7.72 9.40
N GLU A 357 4.39 8.68 8.50
CA GLU A 357 4.14 8.52 7.07
C GLU A 357 5.15 7.58 6.39
N TYR A 358 6.34 7.45 6.97
CA TYR A 358 7.42 6.60 6.45
C TYR A 358 7.46 5.21 7.11
N PHE A 359 6.41 4.84 7.83
CA PHE A 359 6.35 3.61 8.60
C PHE A 359 6.71 2.37 7.76
N ASN A 360 6.14 2.25 6.57
CA ASN A 360 6.43 1.13 5.67
C ASN A 360 7.86 1.16 5.11
N CYS A 361 8.36 2.35 4.73
CA CYS A 361 9.73 2.51 4.22
C CYS A 361 10.78 2.10 5.26
N VAL A 362 10.49 2.32 6.54
CA VAL A 362 11.33 1.89 7.65
C VAL A 362 11.15 0.39 7.90
N GLY A 363 9.92 -0.07 8.03
CA GLY A 363 9.58 -1.46 8.35
C GLY A 363 10.14 -2.47 7.37
N CYS A 364 10.09 -2.17 6.08
CA CYS A 364 10.62 -3.04 5.00
C CYS A 364 12.14 -3.24 5.07
N SER A 365 12.88 -2.38 5.77
CA SER A 365 14.33 -2.51 5.93
C SER A 365 14.73 -3.48 7.05
N LEU A 366 13.83 -3.76 7.99
CA LEU A 366 14.12 -4.52 9.20
C LEU A 366 14.21 -6.02 8.92
N SER A 367 13.17 -6.60 8.34
CA SER A 367 13.10 -8.02 8.01
C SER A 367 12.17 -8.24 6.79
N PRO A 368 12.62 -7.83 5.59
CA PRO A 368 11.82 -8.00 4.38
C PRO A 368 11.65 -9.47 4.04
N LEU A 369 10.57 -9.77 3.32
CA LEU A 369 10.31 -11.09 2.77
C LEU A 369 11.34 -11.48 1.70
N ASP A 370 11.60 -12.78 1.54
CA ASP A 370 12.46 -13.29 0.47
C ASP A 370 11.65 -13.57 -0.83
N ILE A 371 10.91 -12.55 -1.29
CA ILE A 371 10.10 -12.65 -2.52
C ILE A 371 10.98 -12.95 -3.75
N LEU A 372 12.23 -12.48 -3.74
CA LEU A 372 13.16 -12.60 -4.86
C LEU A 372 13.98 -13.91 -4.87
N ASP A 373 13.78 -14.83 -3.91
CA ASP A 373 14.60 -16.03 -3.73
C ASP A 373 16.11 -15.75 -3.69
N SER A 374 16.51 -14.77 -2.88
CA SER A 374 17.89 -14.26 -2.79
C SER A 374 18.94 -15.34 -2.50
N LYS A 375 18.53 -16.48 -1.93
CA LYS A 375 19.40 -17.64 -1.69
C LYS A 375 19.80 -18.37 -2.98
N LYS A 376 18.97 -18.30 -4.04
CA LYS A 376 19.30 -18.89 -5.36
C LYS A 376 20.20 -17.99 -6.18
N ASN A 377 20.23 -16.68 -5.89
CA ASN A 377 20.90 -15.66 -6.69
C ASN A 377 22.26 -15.22 -6.14
N LYS A 378 22.87 -15.98 -5.22
CA LYS A 378 24.20 -15.64 -4.65
C LYS A 378 25.39 -15.66 -5.64
N GLY A 379 25.13 -15.85 -6.92
CA GLY A 379 26.18 -15.93 -7.95
C GLY A 379 26.05 -14.97 -9.14
N ILE A 380 25.03 -14.14 -9.21
CA ILE A 380 24.78 -13.32 -10.39
C ILE A 380 24.57 -11.85 -9.97
N GLY A 381 25.64 -11.07 -10.06
CA GLY A 381 25.58 -9.61 -10.13
C GLY A 381 25.07 -9.11 -11.49
N ALA A 382 24.10 -9.79 -12.09
CA ALA A 382 23.42 -9.40 -13.33
C ALA A 382 21.94 -9.17 -13.05
N PRO A 383 21.28 -8.23 -13.74
CA PRO A 383 19.87 -7.90 -13.50
C PRO A 383 19.00 -9.13 -13.73
N ILE A 384 18.08 -9.38 -12.80
CA ILE A 384 17.09 -10.49 -12.79
C ILE A 384 16.03 -10.33 -13.91
N MET A 385 16.39 -9.79 -15.05
CA MET A 385 15.45 -9.49 -16.14
C MET A 385 15.93 -9.90 -17.54
N ALA A 386 16.73 -10.94 -17.64
CA ALA A 386 17.10 -11.47 -18.96
C ALA A 386 16.68 -12.94 -19.13
N GLY A 387 15.39 -13.23 -18.96
CA GLY A 387 14.97 -14.58 -19.19
C GLY A 387 13.49 -14.81 -19.03
N THR A 388 12.64 -14.14 -19.80
CA THR A 388 11.34 -14.65 -20.32
C THR A 388 10.52 -13.58 -21.05
N ALA A 389 11.16 -12.56 -21.59
CA ALA A 389 10.47 -11.65 -22.53
C ALA A 389 11.25 -11.57 -23.86
N ALA A 390 11.64 -12.71 -24.41
CA ALA A 390 12.18 -12.82 -25.77
C ALA A 390 11.37 -13.86 -26.54
N GLY A 391 10.08 -13.63 -26.67
CA GLY A 391 9.25 -14.09 -27.76
C GLY A 391 9.23 -13.01 -28.82
N ALA A 392 10.40 -12.65 -29.34
CA ALA A 392 10.51 -11.83 -30.55
C ALA A 392 10.01 -12.67 -31.72
N MET A 393 8.96 -12.20 -32.39
CA MET A 393 8.54 -12.74 -33.69
C MET A 393 9.70 -12.60 -34.70
N PRO A 394 10.09 -13.64 -35.41
CA PRO A 394 10.92 -13.47 -36.59
C PRO A 394 10.03 -13.09 -37.78
N HIS A 395 10.31 -11.94 -38.37
CA HIS A 395 9.91 -11.67 -39.74
C HIS A 395 10.74 -12.51 -40.68
N GLY A 396 10.09 -13.18 -41.60
CA GLY A 396 10.64 -13.51 -42.91
C GLY A 396 10.85 -14.99 -43.19
N GLY A 397 9.97 -15.55 -44.00
CA GLY A 397 10.29 -16.40 -45.14
C GLY A 397 10.41 -17.89 -44.94
N ALA A 398 9.46 -18.57 -45.49
CA ALA A 398 9.50 -19.77 -46.33
C ALA A 398 8.55 -20.88 -45.88
N GLN A 399 7.70 -21.19 -46.82
CA GLN A 399 6.69 -22.26 -46.84
C GLN A 399 7.31 -23.63 -46.61
N ALA A 400 6.63 -24.42 -45.74
CA ALA A 400 6.49 -25.89 -45.96
C ALA A 400 5.25 -26.35 -45.17
N GLY A 401 4.29 -26.90 -45.89
CA GLY A 401 3.00 -27.32 -45.37
C GLY A 401 3.06 -28.54 -44.47
N MET A 402 2.11 -28.57 -43.51
CA MET A 402 1.53 -29.81 -43.01
C MET A 402 0.05 -29.56 -42.78
N GLN A 403 -0.76 -30.14 -43.66
CA GLN A 403 -2.20 -30.26 -43.55
C GLN A 403 -2.54 -31.20 -42.36
N GLY A 404 -3.11 -30.60 -41.32
CA GLY A 404 -3.84 -31.36 -40.30
C GLY A 404 -5.32 -31.48 -40.74
N ASN A 405 -5.86 -32.70 -40.85
CA ASN A 405 -7.24 -32.95 -41.17
C ASN A 405 -8.20 -32.36 -40.12
N PRO A 406 -9.37 -31.82 -40.51
CA PRO A 406 -10.40 -31.37 -39.58
C PRO A 406 -10.99 -32.56 -38.78
N PRO A 407 -11.49 -32.32 -37.56
CA PRO A 407 -12.13 -33.35 -36.77
C PRO A 407 -13.42 -33.87 -37.44
N VAL A 408 -13.55 -35.22 -37.49
CA VAL A 408 -14.71 -35.92 -38.07
C VAL A 408 -15.59 -36.49 -36.94
N GLY A 409 -16.91 -36.46 -37.15
CA GLY A 409 -17.91 -37.06 -36.27
C GLY A 409 -17.87 -38.61 -36.33
N PRO A 410 -18.66 -39.31 -35.49
CA PRO A 410 -18.68 -40.76 -35.40
C PRO A 410 -19.12 -41.46 -36.68
N ASP A 411 -19.69 -40.73 -37.66
CA ASP A 411 -20.16 -41.17 -38.97
C ASP A 411 -19.17 -40.84 -40.11
N GLY A 412 -17.96 -40.42 -39.76
CA GLY A 412 -16.89 -40.19 -40.73
C GLY A 412 -17.06 -38.94 -41.64
N LYS A 413 -18.00 -38.04 -41.34
CA LYS A 413 -18.20 -36.78 -42.07
C LYS A 413 -17.68 -35.56 -41.32
N PRO A 414 -17.14 -34.56 -42.01
CA PRO A 414 -16.69 -33.31 -41.35
C PRO A 414 -17.87 -32.57 -40.68
N LEU A 415 -17.67 -32.10 -39.46
CA LEU A 415 -18.63 -31.28 -38.72
C LEU A 415 -18.75 -29.91 -39.39
N PRO A 416 -19.96 -29.34 -39.49
CA PRO A 416 -20.15 -27.96 -40.03
C PRO A 416 -19.51 -26.96 -39.07
N VAL A 417 -18.71 -26.03 -39.64
CA VAL A 417 -18.12 -24.91 -38.91
C VAL A 417 -19.27 -23.91 -38.63
N PRO A 418 -19.50 -23.47 -37.38
CA PRO A 418 -20.45 -22.40 -37.11
C PRO A 418 -19.96 -21.10 -37.76
N ALA A 419 -20.88 -20.41 -38.43
CA ALA A 419 -20.63 -19.10 -39.03
C ALA A 419 -20.18 -18.13 -37.93
N GLY A 420 -19.03 -17.50 -38.14
CA GLY A 420 -18.47 -16.54 -37.18
C GLY A 420 -19.40 -15.32 -37.07
N GLU A 421 -19.72 -14.93 -35.84
CA GLU A 421 -20.26 -13.61 -35.53
C GLU A 421 -19.27 -12.54 -36.03
N GLU A 422 -19.73 -11.66 -36.87
CA GLU A 422 -18.97 -10.48 -37.28
C GLU A 422 -18.69 -9.61 -36.08
N ALA A 423 -17.42 -9.34 -35.84
CA ALA A 423 -16.96 -8.42 -34.80
C ALA A 423 -17.56 -7.03 -35.07
N GLU A 424 -18.39 -6.55 -34.16
CA GLU A 424 -18.91 -5.19 -34.17
C GLU A 424 -17.77 -4.19 -34.14
N LYS A 425 -17.76 -3.28 -35.12
CA LYS A 425 -16.82 -2.16 -35.18
C LYS A 425 -17.07 -1.22 -33.98
N PRO A 426 -16.06 -0.68 -33.30
CA PRO A 426 -16.28 0.25 -32.22
C PRO A 426 -17.01 1.50 -32.70
N VAL A 427 -18.09 1.84 -32.00
CA VAL A 427 -18.94 3.01 -32.29
C VAL A 427 -18.11 4.28 -32.01
N SER A 428 -18.10 5.20 -32.97
CA SER A 428 -17.37 6.47 -32.90
C SER A 428 -17.86 7.31 -31.71
N PHE A 429 -16.93 8.01 -31.07
CA PHE A 429 -17.15 8.89 -29.90
C PHE A 429 -18.28 9.93 -30.10
N ALA A 430 -18.53 10.34 -31.34
CA ALA A 430 -19.63 11.26 -31.72
C ALA A 430 -21.03 10.63 -31.54
N VAL A 431 -21.17 9.31 -31.63
CA VAL A 431 -22.44 8.61 -31.45
C VAL A 431 -22.77 8.38 -29.99
N GLN A 432 -21.75 8.23 -29.11
CA GLN A 432 -21.95 8.13 -27.67
C GLN A 432 -22.47 9.43 -27.07
N LEU A 433 -22.06 10.59 -27.58
CA LEU A 433 -22.55 11.90 -27.14
C LEU A 433 -24.02 12.14 -27.53
N LEU A 434 -24.50 11.55 -28.63
CA LEU A 434 -25.91 11.66 -29.08
C LEU A 434 -26.84 10.80 -28.21
N ILE A 435 -26.39 9.67 -27.70
CA ILE A 435 -27.19 8.79 -26.82
C ILE A 435 -27.33 9.41 -25.43
N PHE A 436 -26.28 10.06 -24.92
CA PHE A 436 -26.33 10.78 -23.62
C PHE A 436 -27.25 12.03 -23.70
N GLY A 437 -27.25 12.73 -24.83
CA GLY A 437 -28.14 13.90 -25.04
C GLY A 437 -29.63 13.54 -25.08
N LEU A 438 -29.99 12.34 -25.52
CA LEU A 438 -31.41 11.93 -25.63
C LEU A 438 -31.97 11.44 -24.27
N CYS A 439 -31.16 10.95 -23.38
CA CYS A 439 -31.58 10.50 -22.02
C CYS A 439 -31.91 11.67 -21.07
N VAL A 440 -31.38 12.87 -21.33
CA VAL A 440 -31.61 14.05 -20.46
C VAL A 440 -32.93 14.77 -20.83
N VAL A 441 -33.48 14.55 -22.03
CA VAL A 441 -34.74 15.21 -22.52
C VAL A 441 -36.00 14.43 -22.10
N VAL A 442 -35.89 13.23 -21.58
CA VAL A 442 -37.05 12.39 -21.14
C VAL A 442 -37.26 12.42 -19.62
N ALA A 443 -36.44 13.17 -18.87
CA ALA A 443 -36.51 13.29 -17.39
C ALA A 443 -36.82 14.73 -16.90
N VAL A 444 -37.58 15.51 -17.66
CA VAL A 444 -38.18 16.78 -17.21
C VAL A 444 -39.71 16.70 -17.37
#